data_3ca4079138db8d42f849f45a43a911d7
#
_entry.id   3ca4079138db8d42f849f45a43a911d7
#
_cell.length_a   1.000
_cell.length_b   1.000
_cell.length_c   1.000
_cell.angle_alpha   90.00
_cell.angle_beta   90.00
_cell.angle_gamma   90.00
#
_symmetry.space_group_name_H-M   'P 1'
#
loop_
_entity.id
_entity.type
_entity.pdbx_description
1 polymer ?
#
loop_
_entity_poly.entity_id
_entity_poly.type
_entity_poly.pdbx_seq_one_letter_code
_entity_poly.pdbx_strand_id
1 'polypeptide(L)'
;MADEIADDEPKPLGRCSVFTYGVGHMLNDITSACWYTYLLLYLTDIGLSPSNAATVTLTGQFADALTTIIAGELIDRFGHFKIWHGMGCLLVALSFTSLFGGCLPCKILGSDSPAVKTVGYCISAVIFCSGWSCTQISHMSMVNGVTLNPTSRVACVSCRNAFTMIASLILYAVAFFVFNKKTSSSQVDIKNQYQMMAYISIFIGAVFVIIFQLGTKEPSLKQESDGKRATATWTYWFKKVLYYQVLSIYVLTRVATNVSQTFLAVYVINDLRMSPSSKALIPATIYLSSFIASVLLQELKWSGERLKAFFSAGGLLWLFCGAAVIFLPINMNAFMYVLSVLIGIANALMMVTAIGMESELVDKHLDGSAFVYGSLGFLDKVLCGVFLYFLESYESADPVACDPAYPCFSVTRFSLGFVPGISALIGVVIAFFIKFHTSHPKPLTEPLLA
;
A
#
# COMPACT_ATOMS: atom_id res chain seq x y z
N MET A 1 -13.64 -1.35 55.38
CA MET A 1 -12.33 -1.08 54.74
C MET A 1 -12.22 -2.05 53.56
N ALA A 2 -13.13 -1.88 52.60
CA ALA A 2 -13.27 -2.68 51.41
C ALA A 2 -14.03 -1.83 50.37
N ASP A 3 -13.51 -0.61 50.11
CA ASP A 3 -13.95 0.30 49.06
C ASP A 3 -12.74 1.18 48.77
N GLU A 4 -12.17 1.01 47.58
CA GLU A 4 -11.23 1.85 46.85
C GLU A 4 -10.22 1.01 46.06
N ILE A 5 -10.70 0.14 45.20
CA ILE A 5 -10.01 -0.17 43.96
C ILE A 5 -11.08 0.04 42.88
N ALA A 6 -11.42 1.32 42.66
CA ALA A 6 -12.03 1.73 41.39
C ALA A 6 -10.91 1.57 40.35
N ASP A 7 -11.00 0.56 39.52
CA ASP A 7 -10.22 0.39 38.29
C ASP A 7 -10.37 1.71 37.51
N ASP A 8 -9.33 2.52 37.51
CA ASP A 8 -9.25 3.77 36.75
C ASP A 8 -9.06 3.36 35.27
N GLU A 9 -10.13 2.85 34.65
CA GLU A 9 -10.13 2.56 33.22
C GLU A 9 -9.73 3.83 32.46
N PRO A 10 -8.72 3.75 31.58
CA PRO A 10 -8.25 4.92 30.87
C PRO A 10 -9.38 5.53 30.05
N LYS A 11 -9.62 6.81 30.24
CA LYS A 11 -10.73 7.57 29.61
C LYS A 11 -10.65 7.45 28.09
N PRO A 12 -11.79 7.25 27.41
CA PRO A 12 -11.83 7.18 25.95
C PRO A 12 -11.43 8.52 25.34
N LEU A 13 -10.75 8.46 24.16
CA LEU A 13 -10.41 9.65 23.40
C LEU A 13 -11.65 10.32 22.82
N GLY A 14 -11.62 11.66 22.80
CA GLY A 14 -12.65 12.44 22.11
C GLY A 14 -12.58 12.23 20.58
N ARG A 15 -13.72 12.33 19.90
CA ARG A 15 -13.83 12.16 18.44
C ARG A 15 -12.86 13.05 17.64
N CYS A 16 -12.62 14.27 18.09
CA CYS A 16 -11.68 15.19 17.47
C CYS A 16 -10.24 14.65 17.50
N SER A 17 -9.81 14.07 18.63
CA SER A 17 -8.47 13.48 18.75
C SER A 17 -8.31 12.22 17.88
N VAL A 18 -9.35 11.40 17.75
CA VAL A 18 -9.36 10.25 16.81
C VAL A 18 -9.24 10.73 15.37
N PHE A 19 -10.00 11.76 14.99
CA PHE A 19 -9.95 12.36 13.66
C PHE A 19 -8.56 12.93 13.35
N THR A 20 -8.01 13.79 14.26
CA THR A 20 -6.70 14.42 14.04
C THR A 20 -5.57 13.38 13.94
N TYR A 21 -5.65 12.28 14.70
CA TYR A 21 -4.73 11.16 14.51
C TYR A 21 -4.95 10.49 13.15
N GLY A 22 -6.19 10.17 12.77
CA GLY A 22 -6.52 9.42 11.55
C GLY A 22 -6.02 10.09 10.27
N VAL A 23 -6.08 11.43 10.19
CA VAL A 23 -5.66 12.17 8.99
C VAL A 23 -4.15 12.29 8.82
N GLY A 24 -3.35 11.91 9.84
CA GLY A 24 -1.89 12.09 9.81
C GLY A 24 -1.18 11.35 8.68
N HIS A 25 -1.77 10.31 8.13
CA HIS A 25 -1.17 9.49 7.07
C HIS A 25 -1.57 9.90 5.64
N MET A 26 -2.42 10.93 5.49
CA MET A 26 -3.00 11.35 4.20
C MET A 26 -1.95 11.67 3.12
N LEU A 27 -0.90 12.44 3.45
CA LEU A 27 0.15 12.77 2.48
C LEU A 27 0.85 11.49 1.99
N ASN A 28 1.17 10.61 2.92
CA ASN A 28 1.83 9.35 2.66
C ASN A 28 0.98 8.46 1.74
N ASP A 29 -0.31 8.33 2.03
CA ASP A 29 -1.23 7.48 1.27
C ASP A 29 -1.50 8.02 -0.14
N ILE A 30 -1.71 9.34 -0.30
CA ILE A 30 -1.90 9.95 -1.63
C ILE A 30 -0.66 9.75 -2.50
N THR A 31 0.54 10.01 -1.95
CA THR A 31 1.79 9.90 -2.72
C THR A 31 2.16 8.45 -3.02
N SER A 32 1.88 7.53 -2.11
CA SER A 32 2.07 6.08 -2.30
C SER A 32 1.14 5.53 -3.39
N ALA A 33 -0.13 5.89 -3.37
CA ALA A 33 -1.07 5.49 -4.42
C ALA A 33 -0.62 6.02 -5.81
N CYS A 34 -0.09 7.25 -5.86
CA CYS A 34 0.49 7.82 -7.08
C CYS A 34 1.76 7.06 -7.52
N TRP A 35 2.64 6.70 -6.58
CA TRP A 35 3.84 5.92 -6.83
C TRP A 35 3.51 4.59 -7.51
N TYR A 36 2.65 3.78 -6.90
CA TYR A 36 2.31 2.46 -7.45
C TYR A 36 1.50 2.52 -8.75
N THR A 37 0.67 3.55 -8.95
CA THR A 37 -0.20 3.62 -10.12
C THR A 37 0.46 4.29 -11.33
N TYR A 38 1.25 5.34 -11.10
CA TYR A 38 1.66 6.23 -12.18
C TYR A 38 3.17 6.35 -12.40
N LEU A 39 4.02 5.89 -11.47
CA LEU A 39 5.46 6.11 -11.60
C LEU A 39 6.04 5.42 -12.83
N LEU A 40 5.73 4.14 -13.03
CA LEU A 40 6.20 3.38 -14.19
C LEU A 40 5.79 4.08 -15.50
N LEU A 41 4.49 4.37 -15.62
CA LEU A 41 3.94 5.02 -16.80
C LEU A 41 4.58 6.40 -17.03
N TYR A 42 4.74 7.20 -15.97
CA TYR A 42 5.37 8.51 -16.07
C TYR A 42 6.83 8.44 -16.53
N LEU A 43 7.63 7.54 -15.93
CA LEU A 43 9.04 7.41 -16.27
C LEU A 43 9.24 6.97 -17.74
N THR A 44 8.39 6.06 -18.23
CA THR A 44 8.40 5.66 -19.65
C THR A 44 7.91 6.77 -20.57
N ASP A 45 6.86 7.50 -20.20
CA ASP A 45 6.33 8.64 -20.95
C ASP A 45 7.35 9.77 -21.13
N ILE A 46 8.26 9.98 -20.16
CA ILE A 46 9.34 10.98 -20.24
C ILE A 46 10.62 10.45 -20.92
N GLY A 47 10.58 9.20 -21.45
CA GLY A 47 11.63 8.61 -22.27
C GLY A 47 12.70 7.80 -21.53
N LEU A 48 12.47 7.37 -20.28
CA LEU A 48 13.31 6.33 -19.68
C LEU A 48 12.95 4.96 -20.29
N SER A 49 13.97 4.12 -20.48
CA SER A 49 13.70 2.74 -20.86
C SER A 49 12.96 2.01 -19.72
N PRO A 50 12.13 1.00 -20.02
CA PRO A 50 11.45 0.20 -19.00
C PRO A 50 12.41 -0.38 -17.94
N SER A 51 13.58 -0.87 -18.36
CA SER A 51 14.61 -1.38 -17.45
C SER A 51 15.16 -0.30 -16.50
N ASN A 52 15.33 0.94 -16.99
CA ASN A 52 15.75 2.05 -16.13
C ASN A 52 14.64 2.47 -15.15
N ALA A 53 13.38 2.49 -15.61
CA ALA A 53 12.23 2.74 -14.74
C ALA A 53 12.11 1.67 -13.65
N ALA A 54 12.27 0.40 -14.01
CA ALA A 54 12.31 -0.72 -13.08
C ALA A 54 13.42 -0.58 -12.03
N THR A 55 14.61 -0.10 -12.44
CA THR A 55 15.72 0.16 -11.53
C THR A 55 15.36 1.24 -10.51
N VAL A 56 14.66 2.31 -10.92
CA VAL A 56 14.20 3.37 -10.02
C VAL A 56 13.22 2.80 -8.98
N THR A 57 12.23 2.03 -9.43
CA THR A 57 11.22 1.41 -8.56
C THR A 57 11.87 0.46 -7.55
N LEU A 58 12.75 -0.43 -8.01
CA LEU A 58 13.48 -1.39 -7.16
C LEU A 58 14.33 -0.69 -6.11
N THR A 59 15.09 0.34 -6.51
CA THR A 59 15.93 1.12 -5.61
C THR A 59 15.09 1.75 -4.50
N GLY A 60 13.92 2.29 -4.82
CA GLY A 60 12.97 2.83 -3.86
C GLY A 60 12.46 1.75 -2.88
N GLN A 61 12.07 0.57 -3.37
CA GLN A 61 11.57 -0.52 -2.53
C GLN A 61 12.63 -1.05 -1.55
N PHE A 62 13.88 -1.17 -1.98
CA PHE A 62 14.98 -1.52 -1.07
C PHE A 62 15.24 -0.44 -0.01
N ALA A 63 15.21 0.84 -0.41
CA ALA A 63 15.35 1.95 0.53
C ALA A 63 14.22 1.95 1.58
N ASP A 64 12.97 1.70 1.15
CA ASP A 64 11.81 1.56 2.04
C ASP A 64 12.01 0.41 3.04
N ALA A 65 12.38 -0.77 2.58
CA ALA A 65 12.60 -1.94 3.41
C ALA A 65 13.68 -1.68 4.49
N LEU A 66 14.83 -1.14 4.10
CA LEU A 66 15.93 -0.84 5.02
C LEU A 66 15.56 0.29 6.00
N THR A 67 14.98 1.37 5.49
CA THR A 67 14.60 2.52 6.33
C THR A 67 13.52 2.14 7.34
N THR A 68 12.60 1.25 7.00
CA THR A 68 11.58 0.76 7.94
C THR A 68 12.20 0.17 9.20
N ILE A 69 13.25 -0.65 9.06
CA ILE A 69 13.96 -1.26 10.19
C ILE A 69 14.72 -0.20 10.98
N ILE A 70 15.49 0.64 10.27
CA ILE A 70 16.34 1.67 10.90
C ILE A 70 15.48 2.72 11.61
N ALA A 71 14.45 3.21 10.96
CA ALA A 71 13.54 4.19 11.55
C ALA A 71 12.79 3.62 12.77
N GLY A 72 12.36 2.36 12.73
CA GLY A 72 11.74 1.69 13.86
C GLY A 72 12.65 1.69 15.09
N GLU A 73 13.88 1.25 14.94
CA GLU A 73 14.89 1.23 16.03
C GLU A 73 15.20 2.63 16.56
N LEU A 74 15.37 3.60 15.66
CA LEU A 74 15.67 4.98 16.06
C LEU A 74 14.49 5.64 16.79
N ILE A 75 13.28 5.42 16.34
CA ILE A 75 12.07 5.95 16.96
C ILE A 75 11.86 5.32 18.34
N ASP A 76 12.05 4.02 18.48
CA ASP A 76 11.94 3.32 19.77
C ASP A 76 13.01 3.80 20.77
N ARG A 77 14.20 4.14 20.29
CA ARG A 77 15.30 4.60 21.13
C ARG A 77 15.19 6.06 21.53
N PHE A 78 14.81 6.95 20.59
CA PHE A 78 14.84 8.41 20.82
C PHE A 78 13.47 9.01 21.08
N GLY A 79 12.38 8.31 20.78
CA GLY A 79 11.04 8.86 20.84
C GLY A 79 10.81 9.95 19.81
N HIS A 80 10.11 11.01 20.21
CA HIS A 80 9.83 12.19 19.37
C HIS A 80 9.08 11.87 18.07
N PHE A 81 8.02 11.08 18.17
CA PHE A 81 7.24 10.58 17.03
C PHE A 81 6.81 11.66 16.05
N LYS A 82 6.37 12.83 16.55
CA LYS A 82 5.92 13.95 15.70
C LYS A 82 7.05 14.57 14.90
N ILE A 83 8.27 14.58 15.43
CA ILE A 83 9.45 15.09 14.71
C ILE A 83 9.77 14.13 13.55
N TRP A 84 9.86 12.83 13.82
CA TRP A 84 10.08 11.81 12.78
C TRP A 84 9.02 11.85 11.70
N HIS A 85 7.75 11.96 12.09
CA HIS A 85 6.63 12.11 11.17
C HIS A 85 6.75 13.38 10.31
N GLY A 86 7.00 14.53 10.91
CA GLY A 86 7.14 15.80 10.20
C GLY A 86 8.33 15.83 9.24
N MET A 87 9.48 15.31 9.67
CA MET A 87 10.66 15.17 8.81
C MET A 87 10.42 14.22 7.65
N GLY A 88 9.77 13.07 7.91
CA GLY A 88 9.36 12.13 6.87
C GLY A 88 8.43 12.77 5.84
N CYS A 89 7.41 13.49 6.29
CA CYS A 89 6.50 14.24 5.41
C CYS A 89 7.22 15.28 4.55
N LEU A 90 8.19 15.99 5.12
CA LEU A 90 9.00 16.97 4.39
C LEU A 90 9.84 16.30 3.30
N LEU A 91 10.52 15.18 3.63
CA LEU A 91 11.27 14.39 2.66
C LEU A 91 10.38 13.86 1.54
N VAL A 92 9.18 13.35 1.88
CA VAL A 92 8.18 12.91 0.90
C VAL A 92 7.81 14.06 -0.04
N ALA A 93 7.43 15.22 0.47
CA ALA A 93 7.00 16.36 -0.34
C ALA A 93 8.11 16.84 -1.29
N LEU A 94 9.34 17.00 -0.80
CA LEU A 94 10.48 17.46 -1.60
C LEU A 94 10.88 16.44 -2.68
N SER A 95 10.98 15.16 -2.32
CA SER A 95 11.37 14.12 -3.28
C SER A 95 10.28 13.82 -4.30
N PHE A 96 9.02 13.91 -3.91
CA PHE A 96 7.88 13.71 -4.83
C PHE A 96 7.80 14.81 -5.88
N THR A 97 8.14 16.06 -5.51
CA THR A 97 8.30 17.15 -6.52
C THR A 97 9.44 16.88 -7.48
N SER A 98 10.53 16.24 -7.03
CA SER A 98 11.62 15.82 -7.90
C SER A 98 11.22 14.67 -8.83
N LEU A 99 10.49 13.68 -8.30
CA LEU A 99 10.04 12.53 -9.08
C LEU A 99 9.11 12.92 -10.24
N PHE A 100 8.06 13.69 -9.97
CA PHE A 100 7.05 14.03 -10.97
C PHE A 100 7.21 15.45 -11.56
N GLY A 101 7.99 16.32 -10.92
CA GLY A 101 8.24 17.69 -11.37
C GLY A 101 9.49 17.89 -12.22
N GLY A 102 10.29 16.84 -12.40
CA GLY A 102 11.45 16.84 -13.28
C GLY A 102 12.79 16.87 -12.59
N CYS A 103 13.23 15.70 -12.17
CA CYS A 103 14.60 15.30 -11.75
C CYS A 103 15.49 16.45 -11.23
N LEU A 104 15.30 16.88 -9.98
CA LEU A 104 16.15 17.89 -9.35
C LEU A 104 17.63 17.51 -9.36
N PRO A 105 18.05 16.26 -9.05
CA PRO A 105 19.44 15.87 -9.14
C PRO A 105 20.01 16.00 -10.56
N CYS A 106 19.21 15.74 -11.61
CA CYS A 106 19.65 15.91 -12.99
C CYS A 106 19.93 17.38 -13.33
N LYS A 107 19.08 18.30 -12.85
CA LYS A 107 19.28 19.74 -13.04
C LYS A 107 20.55 20.24 -12.33
N ILE A 108 20.84 19.70 -11.14
CA ILE A 108 22.06 20.04 -10.38
C ILE A 108 23.30 19.53 -11.12
N LEU A 109 23.24 18.33 -11.69
CA LEU A 109 24.34 17.71 -12.42
C LEU A 109 24.52 18.28 -13.83
N GLY A 110 23.57 19.08 -14.31
CA GLY A 110 23.65 19.77 -15.62
C GLY A 110 23.71 18.83 -16.82
N SER A 111 23.20 17.60 -16.73
CA SER A 111 23.25 16.61 -17.80
C SER A 111 21.91 15.91 -17.96
N ASP A 112 21.51 15.75 -19.23
CA ASP A 112 20.29 15.07 -19.64
C ASP A 112 20.53 13.64 -20.17
N SER A 113 21.73 13.09 -19.96
CA SER A 113 22.03 11.73 -20.39
C SER A 113 21.11 10.70 -19.72
N PRO A 114 20.73 9.60 -20.39
CA PRO A 114 19.86 8.57 -19.82
C PRO A 114 20.39 8.01 -18.49
N ALA A 115 21.69 7.81 -18.37
CA ALA A 115 22.33 7.33 -17.17
C ALA A 115 22.18 8.32 -15.99
N VAL A 116 22.40 9.62 -16.23
CA VAL A 116 22.24 10.66 -15.21
C VAL A 116 20.78 10.80 -14.80
N LYS A 117 19.84 10.71 -15.74
CA LYS A 117 18.39 10.70 -15.45
C LYS A 117 18.04 9.51 -14.54
N THR A 118 18.49 8.30 -14.88
CA THR A 118 18.22 7.11 -14.06
C THR A 118 18.78 7.28 -12.65
N VAL A 119 20.04 7.68 -12.49
CA VAL A 119 20.65 7.93 -11.18
C VAL A 119 19.92 9.02 -10.41
N GLY A 120 19.55 10.12 -11.06
CA GLY A 120 18.80 11.21 -10.42
C GLY A 120 17.42 10.80 -9.92
N TYR A 121 16.71 9.98 -10.69
CA TYR A 121 15.43 9.42 -10.27
C TYR A 121 15.60 8.37 -9.16
N CYS A 122 16.67 7.55 -9.18
CA CYS A 122 16.99 6.63 -8.08
C CYS A 122 17.25 7.38 -6.78
N ILE A 123 18.02 8.47 -6.80
CA ILE A 123 18.25 9.31 -5.62
C ILE A 123 16.92 9.87 -5.09
N SER A 124 16.08 10.39 -5.97
CA SER A 124 14.76 10.91 -5.59
C SER A 124 13.86 9.81 -5.00
N ALA A 125 13.91 8.60 -5.56
CA ALA A 125 13.18 7.43 -5.08
C ALA A 125 13.65 6.98 -3.69
N VAL A 126 14.96 6.95 -3.44
CA VAL A 126 15.52 6.63 -2.12
C VAL A 126 15.04 7.62 -1.07
N ILE A 127 15.11 8.93 -1.37
CA ILE A 127 14.67 9.97 -0.42
C ILE A 127 13.17 9.87 -0.18
N PHE A 128 12.37 9.65 -1.24
CA PHE A 128 10.92 9.48 -1.13
C PHE A 128 10.56 8.29 -0.23
N CYS A 129 11.08 7.11 -0.53
CA CYS A 129 10.76 5.90 0.19
C CYS A 129 11.28 5.93 1.64
N SER A 130 12.43 6.56 1.89
CA SER A 130 12.93 6.78 3.26
C SER A 130 12.02 7.71 4.05
N GLY A 131 11.59 8.82 3.46
CA GLY A 131 10.62 9.73 4.08
C GLY A 131 9.27 9.04 4.34
N TRP A 132 8.81 8.25 3.38
CA TRP A 132 7.57 7.47 3.47
C TRP A 132 7.61 6.48 4.64
N SER A 133 8.68 5.71 4.79
CA SER A 133 8.88 4.77 5.90
C SER A 133 8.93 5.49 7.25
N CYS A 134 9.68 6.60 7.37
CA CYS A 134 9.76 7.37 8.61
C CYS A 134 8.38 7.87 9.04
N THR A 135 7.60 8.40 8.11
CA THR A 135 6.22 8.86 8.38
C THR A 135 5.33 7.71 8.83
N GLN A 136 5.39 6.58 8.11
CA GLN A 136 4.56 5.41 8.41
C GLN A 136 4.85 4.83 9.79
N ILE A 137 6.12 4.55 10.07
CA ILE A 137 6.52 3.91 11.34
C ILE A 137 6.23 4.83 12.53
N SER A 138 6.60 6.11 12.43
CA SER A 138 6.32 7.06 13.52
C SER A 138 4.84 7.21 13.82
N HIS A 139 4.00 7.30 12.77
CA HIS A 139 2.55 7.41 12.94
C HIS A 139 1.93 6.14 13.53
N MET A 140 2.34 4.96 13.05
CA MET A 140 1.81 3.69 13.56
C MET A 140 2.24 3.42 15.01
N SER A 141 3.50 3.69 15.35
CA SER A 141 4.02 3.50 16.70
C SER A 141 3.37 4.45 17.72
N MET A 142 2.98 5.64 17.28
CA MET A 142 2.38 6.66 18.13
C MET A 142 1.04 6.22 18.75
N VAL A 143 0.25 5.38 18.10
CA VAL A 143 -1.10 5.00 18.55
C VAL A 143 -1.11 4.46 19.98
N ASN A 144 -0.10 3.66 20.34
CA ASN A 144 0.01 3.05 21.66
C ASN A 144 0.35 4.07 22.76
N GLY A 145 0.93 5.20 22.39
CA GLY A 145 1.26 6.28 23.33
C GLY A 145 0.20 7.37 23.40
N VAL A 146 -0.63 7.52 22.36
CA VAL A 146 -1.72 8.50 22.32
C VAL A 146 -2.86 8.12 23.27
N THR A 147 -3.12 6.80 23.41
CA THR A 147 -4.17 6.31 24.30
C THR A 147 -3.85 4.93 24.86
N LEU A 148 -4.14 4.74 26.14
CA LEU A 148 -4.10 3.44 26.80
C LEU A 148 -5.45 2.70 26.71
N ASN A 149 -6.52 3.38 26.29
CA ASN A 149 -7.84 2.77 26.14
C ASN A 149 -7.91 1.92 24.87
N PRO A 150 -8.17 0.60 24.95
CA PRO A 150 -8.17 -0.30 23.80
C PRO A 150 -9.18 0.10 22.72
N THR A 151 -10.39 0.49 23.09
CA THR A 151 -11.44 0.93 22.17
C THR A 151 -11.00 2.17 21.36
N SER A 152 -10.35 3.12 22.03
CA SER A 152 -9.82 4.32 21.37
C SER A 152 -8.66 4.00 20.43
N ARG A 153 -7.81 3.01 20.73
CA ARG A 153 -6.77 2.54 19.80
C ARG A 153 -7.39 1.99 18.51
N VAL A 154 -8.38 1.12 18.66
CA VAL A 154 -9.10 0.55 17.52
C VAL A 154 -9.75 1.67 16.69
N ALA A 155 -10.41 2.63 17.35
CA ALA A 155 -11.01 3.78 16.67
C ALA A 155 -9.97 4.60 15.89
N CYS A 156 -8.78 4.86 16.44
CA CYS A 156 -7.69 5.55 15.75
C CYS A 156 -7.20 4.79 14.51
N VAL A 157 -6.98 3.48 14.63
CA VAL A 157 -6.52 2.64 13.51
C VAL A 157 -7.60 2.55 12.42
N SER A 158 -8.87 2.38 12.80
CA SER A 158 -9.99 2.33 11.86
C SER A 158 -10.16 3.66 11.13
N CYS A 159 -10.08 4.78 11.84
CA CYS A 159 -10.13 6.11 11.26
C CYS A 159 -8.99 6.32 10.25
N ARG A 160 -7.74 5.94 10.61
CA ARG A 160 -6.60 5.97 9.68
C ARG A 160 -6.87 5.15 8.43
N ASN A 161 -7.36 3.91 8.56
CA ASN A 161 -7.64 3.04 7.41
C ASN A 161 -8.72 3.63 6.50
N ALA A 162 -9.76 4.26 7.06
CA ALA A 162 -10.76 4.98 6.27
C ALA A 162 -10.11 6.12 5.47
N PHE A 163 -9.21 6.89 6.08
CA PHE A 163 -8.49 7.97 5.38
C PHE A 163 -7.52 7.45 4.32
N THR A 164 -6.92 6.28 4.45
CA THR A 164 -6.13 5.64 3.38
C THR A 164 -6.98 5.42 2.12
N MET A 165 -8.22 4.94 2.27
CA MET A 165 -9.13 4.77 1.12
C MET A 165 -9.57 6.11 0.54
N ILE A 166 -9.88 7.09 1.38
CA ILE A 166 -10.21 8.46 0.96
C ILE A 166 -9.03 9.09 0.21
N ALA A 167 -7.81 8.93 0.68
CA ALA A 167 -6.60 9.43 0.04
C ALA A 167 -6.44 8.90 -1.39
N SER A 168 -6.63 7.60 -1.58
CA SER A 168 -6.59 6.96 -2.89
C SER A 168 -7.68 7.51 -3.82
N LEU A 169 -8.91 7.66 -3.34
CA LEU A 169 -10.01 8.23 -4.12
C LEU A 169 -9.76 9.70 -4.48
N ILE A 170 -9.19 10.50 -3.57
CA ILE A 170 -8.79 11.89 -3.84
C ILE A 170 -7.74 11.92 -4.95
N LEU A 171 -6.70 11.07 -4.89
CA LEU A 171 -5.70 10.99 -5.95
C LEU A 171 -6.35 10.71 -7.31
N TYR A 172 -7.23 9.71 -7.38
CA TYR A 172 -7.86 9.36 -8.66
C TYR A 172 -8.83 10.42 -9.16
N ALA A 173 -9.52 11.15 -8.25
CA ALA A 173 -10.30 12.31 -8.63
C ALA A 173 -9.41 13.42 -9.22
N VAL A 174 -8.29 13.76 -8.57
CA VAL A 174 -7.31 14.74 -9.09
C VAL A 174 -6.77 14.28 -10.44
N ALA A 175 -6.37 13.03 -10.56
CA ALA A 175 -5.88 12.45 -11.80
C ALA A 175 -6.93 12.50 -12.92
N PHE A 176 -8.19 12.20 -12.62
CA PHE A 176 -9.30 12.29 -13.58
C PHE A 176 -9.43 13.73 -14.13
N PHE A 177 -9.47 14.74 -13.26
CA PHE A 177 -9.58 16.13 -13.69
C PHE A 177 -8.35 16.59 -14.50
N VAL A 178 -7.16 16.15 -14.12
CA VAL A 178 -5.91 16.51 -14.82
C VAL A 178 -5.83 15.85 -16.20
N PHE A 179 -6.10 14.55 -16.29
CA PHE A 179 -5.97 13.80 -17.54
C PHE A 179 -7.16 13.98 -18.51
N ASN A 180 -8.31 14.44 -18.01
CA ASN A 180 -9.48 14.74 -18.85
C ASN A 180 -9.36 16.08 -19.60
N LYS A 181 -8.39 16.94 -19.28
CA LYS A 181 -8.14 18.16 -20.04
C LYS A 181 -7.62 17.77 -21.41
N LYS A 182 -8.31 18.24 -22.48
CA LYS A 182 -7.83 18.10 -23.88
C LYS A 182 -6.57 18.95 -24.04
N THR A 183 -5.42 18.33 -23.87
CA THR A 183 -4.11 18.91 -24.19
C THR A 183 -3.54 18.21 -25.42
N SER A 184 -2.69 18.88 -26.16
CA SER A 184 -1.98 18.28 -27.28
C SER A 184 -1.12 17.11 -26.77
N SER A 185 -0.95 16.06 -27.56
CA SER A 185 -0.20 14.85 -27.18
C SER A 185 1.33 15.08 -27.16
N SER A 186 1.80 16.28 -26.81
CA SER A 186 3.23 16.54 -26.68
C SER A 186 3.78 15.98 -25.37
N GLN A 187 5.04 15.52 -25.38
CA GLN A 187 5.72 15.04 -24.14
C GLN A 187 5.76 16.11 -23.05
N VAL A 188 5.82 17.40 -23.43
CA VAL A 188 5.79 18.53 -22.50
C VAL A 188 4.45 18.61 -21.78
N ASP A 189 3.34 18.40 -22.50
CA ASP A 189 2.00 18.45 -21.91
C ASP A 189 1.75 17.26 -20.98
N ILE A 190 2.23 16.08 -21.33
CA ILE A 190 2.16 14.87 -20.48
C ILE A 190 2.92 15.11 -19.17
N LYS A 191 4.16 15.60 -19.26
CA LYS A 191 4.95 15.95 -18.07
C LYS A 191 4.25 16.97 -17.17
N ASN A 192 3.66 18.02 -17.75
CA ASN A 192 2.95 19.06 -17.02
C ASN A 192 1.71 18.51 -16.31
N GLN A 193 1.01 17.53 -16.90
CA GLN A 193 -0.12 16.87 -16.26
C GLN A 193 0.31 16.11 -14.99
N TYR A 194 1.35 15.30 -15.06
CA TYR A 194 1.87 14.58 -13.88
C TYR A 194 2.39 15.55 -12.81
N GLN A 195 3.06 16.61 -13.23
CA GLN A 195 3.56 17.65 -12.33
C GLN A 195 2.40 18.35 -11.59
N MET A 196 1.35 18.72 -12.30
CA MET A 196 0.17 19.35 -11.72
C MET A 196 -0.53 18.40 -10.74
N MET A 197 -0.68 17.12 -11.11
CA MET A 197 -1.22 16.10 -10.22
C MET A 197 -0.40 15.96 -8.93
N ALA A 198 0.93 15.93 -9.04
CA ALA A 198 1.82 15.84 -7.90
C ALA A 198 1.69 17.04 -6.96
N TYR A 199 1.68 18.27 -7.51
CA TYR A 199 1.58 19.47 -6.68
C TYR A 199 0.24 19.58 -5.96
N ILE A 200 -0.88 19.24 -6.61
CA ILE A 200 -2.20 19.22 -5.99
C ILE A 200 -2.22 18.17 -4.87
N SER A 201 -1.66 16.99 -5.11
CA SER A 201 -1.57 15.90 -4.13
C SER A 201 -0.77 16.29 -2.89
N ILE A 202 0.40 16.94 -3.10
CA ILE A 202 1.22 17.44 -1.99
C ILE A 202 0.46 18.52 -1.20
N PHE A 203 -0.18 19.45 -1.89
CA PHE A 203 -0.93 20.52 -1.23
C PHE A 203 -2.04 19.96 -0.33
N ILE A 204 -2.85 19.05 -0.87
CA ILE A 204 -3.92 18.39 -0.10
C ILE A 204 -3.33 17.63 1.09
N GLY A 205 -2.30 16.80 0.85
CA GLY A 205 -1.64 16.04 1.90
C GLY A 205 -1.03 16.92 3.00
N ALA A 206 -0.38 18.03 2.62
CA ALA A 206 0.23 18.96 3.56
C ALA A 206 -0.79 19.61 4.51
N VAL A 207 -1.99 19.95 4.02
CA VAL A 207 -3.08 20.46 4.88
C VAL A 207 -3.41 19.45 5.98
N PHE A 208 -3.55 18.17 5.65
CA PHE A 208 -3.84 17.13 6.64
C PHE A 208 -2.67 16.86 7.58
N VAL A 209 -1.43 16.95 7.10
CA VAL A 209 -0.23 16.88 7.96
C VAL A 209 -0.22 18.00 8.99
N ILE A 210 -0.58 19.23 8.61
CA ILE A 210 -0.69 20.36 9.54
C ILE A 210 -1.78 20.10 10.58
N ILE A 211 -2.96 19.62 10.17
CA ILE A 211 -4.05 19.26 11.09
C ILE A 211 -3.58 18.21 12.11
N PHE A 212 -2.87 17.17 11.65
CA PHE A 212 -2.29 16.17 12.53
C PHE A 212 -1.26 16.75 13.49
N GLN A 213 -0.30 17.54 12.98
CA GLN A 213 0.78 18.11 13.80
C GLN A 213 0.27 19.07 14.87
N LEU A 214 -0.80 19.81 14.58
CA LEU A 214 -1.40 20.73 15.55
C LEU A 214 -2.38 20.03 16.50
N GLY A 215 -3.16 19.07 16.00
CA GLY A 215 -4.27 18.46 16.75
C GLY A 215 -3.90 17.23 17.58
N THR A 216 -2.83 16.50 17.22
CA THR A 216 -2.44 15.29 17.94
C THR A 216 -1.40 15.62 19.00
N LYS A 217 -1.65 15.18 20.24
CA LYS A 217 -0.68 15.33 21.34
C LYS A 217 0.43 14.29 21.20
N GLU A 218 1.68 14.71 21.40
CA GLU A 218 2.80 13.79 21.44
C GLU A 218 2.72 12.94 22.70
N PRO A 219 2.81 11.60 22.58
CA PRO A 219 2.86 10.75 23.74
C PRO A 219 4.16 10.97 24.50
N SER A 220 4.08 11.20 25.82
CA SER A 220 5.25 11.13 26.67
C SER A 220 5.65 9.67 26.79
N LEU A 221 6.87 9.31 26.34
CA LEU A 221 7.46 8.03 26.68
C LEU A 221 7.63 7.99 28.21
N LYS A 222 6.68 7.39 28.91
CA LYS A 222 7.00 6.86 30.24
C LYS A 222 8.00 5.74 29.99
N GLN A 223 9.22 5.98 30.33
CA GLN A 223 10.24 4.97 30.52
C GLN A 223 9.72 4.02 31.60
N GLU A 224 8.98 2.98 31.22
CA GLU A 224 8.73 1.86 32.11
C GLU A 224 10.08 1.17 32.30
N SER A 225 10.66 1.49 33.47
CA SER A 225 11.84 0.88 34.00
C SER A 225 11.66 -0.63 34.13
N ASP A 226 12.63 -1.37 33.63
CA ASP A 226 13.09 -2.67 34.16
C ASP A 226 12.05 -3.78 34.37
N GLY A 227 11.33 -4.14 33.36
CA GLY A 227 10.78 -5.50 33.26
C GLY A 227 11.48 -6.19 32.09
N LYS A 228 12.23 -7.26 32.36
CA LYS A 228 12.80 -8.14 31.33
C LYS A 228 11.70 -8.47 30.34
N ARG A 229 11.60 -7.74 29.22
CA ARG A 229 10.85 -8.17 28.05
C ARG A 229 11.49 -9.52 27.67
N ALA A 230 10.80 -10.59 27.98
CA ALA A 230 11.11 -11.90 27.43
C ALA A 230 10.82 -11.78 25.93
N THR A 231 11.80 -11.27 25.18
CA THR A 231 11.75 -11.20 23.74
C THR A 231 11.58 -12.63 23.24
N ALA A 232 10.39 -12.98 22.78
CA ALA A 232 10.19 -14.21 22.04
C ALA A 232 11.19 -14.19 20.90
N THR A 233 12.24 -14.96 21.05
CA THR A 233 13.42 -14.91 20.18
C THR A 233 12.94 -15.22 18.77
N TRP A 234 13.37 -14.44 17.77
CA TRP A 234 13.11 -14.65 16.33
C TRP A 234 13.22 -16.13 15.91
N THR A 235 14.09 -16.92 16.55
CA THR A 235 14.25 -18.36 16.40
C THR A 235 12.99 -19.18 16.73
N TYR A 236 12.08 -18.69 17.56
CA TYR A 236 10.81 -19.35 17.84
C TYR A 236 9.88 -19.32 16.61
N TRP A 237 9.77 -18.17 15.94
CA TRP A 237 8.93 -18.01 14.76
C TRP A 237 9.44 -18.79 13.58
N PHE A 238 10.75 -18.80 13.35
CA PHE A 238 11.37 -19.55 12.25
C PHE A 238 11.25 -21.09 12.39
N LYS A 239 10.90 -21.61 13.55
CA LYS A 239 10.59 -23.03 13.75
C LYS A 239 9.13 -23.40 13.46
N LYS A 240 8.25 -22.41 13.27
CA LYS A 240 6.81 -22.65 13.04
C LYS A 240 6.47 -22.69 11.57
N VAL A 241 5.95 -23.82 11.10
CA VAL A 241 5.44 -23.94 9.71
C VAL A 241 4.34 -22.93 9.42
N LEU A 242 3.45 -22.68 10.39
CA LEU A 242 2.36 -21.71 10.28
C LEU A 242 2.87 -20.29 9.96
N TYR A 243 4.04 -19.90 10.52
CA TYR A 243 4.66 -18.60 10.19
C TYR A 243 4.95 -18.48 8.70
N TYR A 244 5.56 -19.48 8.08
CA TYR A 244 5.88 -19.46 6.65
C TYR A 244 4.64 -19.52 5.77
N GLN A 245 3.60 -20.25 6.19
CA GLN A 245 2.34 -20.30 5.46
C GLN A 245 1.63 -18.94 5.46
N VAL A 246 1.51 -18.29 6.61
CA VAL A 246 0.90 -16.95 6.73
C VAL A 246 1.75 -15.90 6.01
N LEU A 247 3.07 -15.93 6.17
CA LEU A 247 4.02 -15.09 5.45
C LEU A 247 3.81 -15.21 3.93
N SER A 248 3.75 -16.45 3.41
CA SER A 248 3.56 -16.68 1.97
C SER A 248 2.21 -16.15 1.49
N ILE A 249 1.12 -16.35 2.23
CA ILE A 249 -0.20 -15.80 1.89
C ILE A 249 -0.15 -14.28 1.86
N TYR A 250 0.43 -13.65 2.87
CA TYR A 250 0.55 -12.20 2.94
C TYR A 250 1.34 -11.64 1.75
N VAL A 251 2.54 -12.16 1.52
CA VAL A 251 3.41 -11.71 0.42
C VAL A 251 2.77 -11.94 -0.95
N LEU A 252 2.17 -13.10 -1.20
CA LEU A 252 1.49 -13.39 -2.47
C LEU A 252 0.30 -12.45 -2.70
N THR A 253 -0.45 -12.12 -1.65
CA THR A 253 -1.55 -11.13 -1.72
C THR A 253 -1.01 -9.74 -2.07
N ARG A 254 0.11 -9.33 -1.46
CA ARG A 254 0.77 -8.06 -1.73
C ARG A 254 1.35 -8.00 -3.15
N VAL A 255 1.99 -9.08 -3.62
CA VAL A 255 2.46 -9.19 -5.00
C VAL A 255 1.29 -9.04 -5.98
N ALA A 256 0.18 -9.76 -5.76
CA ALA A 256 -0.99 -9.65 -6.61
C ALA A 256 -1.53 -8.22 -6.67
N THR A 257 -1.64 -7.54 -5.52
CA THR A 257 -2.16 -6.18 -5.43
C THR A 257 -1.20 -5.16 -6.05
N ASN A 258 0.08 -5.20 -5.69
CA ASN A 258 1.07 -4.19 -6.13
C ASN A 258 1.37 -4.32 -7.63
N VAL A 259 1.53 -5.55 -8.13
CA VAL A 259 1.75 -5.78 -9.58
C VAL A 259 0.53 -5.32 -10.37
N SER A 260 -0.69 -5.69 -9.93
CA SER A 260 -1.90 -5.25 -10.63
C SER A 260 -2.04 -3.72 -10.63
N GLN A 261 -1.73 -3.04 -9.54
CA GLN A 261 -1.80 -1.59 -9.46
C GLN A 261 -0.80 -0.91 -10.39
N THR A 262 0.44 -1.43 -10.46
CA THR A 262 1.51 -0.85 -11.30
C THR A 262 1.21 -0.99 -12.79
N PHE A 263 0.77 -2.16 -13.24
CA PHE A 263 0.54 -2.41 -14.65
C PHE A 263 -0.84 -1.99 -15.16
N LEU A 264 -1.77 -1.67 -14.25
CA LEU A 264 -3.16 -1.35 -14.62
C LEU A 264 -3.26 -0.12 -15.53
N ALA A 265 -2.57 0.97 -15.20
CA ALA A 265 -2.61 2.20 -15.98
C ALA A 265 -1.98 2.00 -17.37
N VAL A 266 -0.87 1.26 -17.45
CA VAL A 266 -0.20 0.90 -18.70
C VAL A 266 -1.12 0.04 -19.57
N TYR A 267 -1.74 -1.01 -19.00
CA TYR A 267 -2.68 -1.90 -19.68
C TYR A 267 -3.88 -1.16 -20.28
N VAL A 268 -4.49 -0.27 -19.53
CA VAL A 268 -5.69 0.48 -19.94
C VAL A 268 -5.37 1.39 -21.13
N ILE A 269 -4.18 2.02 -21.17
CA ILE A 269 -3.79 2.96 -22.23
C ILE A 269 -3.19 2.22 -23.42
N ASN A 270 -2.21 1.35 -23.21
CA ASN A 270 -1.43 0.74 -24.27
C ASN A 270 -2.13 -0.46 -24.91
N ASP A 271 -2.70 -1.37 -24.09
CA ASP A 271 -3.33 -2.60 -24.59
C ASP A 271 -4.79 -2.41 -24.97
N LEU A 272 -5.59 -1.73 -24.12
CA LEU A 272 -7.01 -1.52 -24.39
C LEU A 272 -7.31 -0.24 -25.16
N ARG A 273 -6.33 0.65 -25.34
CA ARG A 273 -6.46 1.94 -26.06
C ARG A 273 -7.65 2.78 -25.59
N MET A 274 -7.88 2.78 -24.28
CA MET A 274 -8.95 3.56 -23.68
C MET A 274 -8.60 5.05 -23.59
N SER A 275 -9.58 5.89 -23.26
CA SER A 275 -9.35 7.33 -23.09
C SER A 275 -8.35 7.61 -21.96
N PRO A 276 -7.57 8.72 -22.03
CA PRO A 276 -6.62 9.08 -20.99
C PRO A 276 -7.23 9.18 -19.56
N SER A 277 -8.50 9.54 -19.46
CA SER A 277 -9.22 9.57 -18.17
C SER A 277 -9.43 8.18 -17.56
N SER A 278 -9.42 7.12 -18.38
CA SER A 278 -9.61 5.74 -17.90
C SER A 278 -8.47 5.28 -16.98
N LYS A 279 -7.24 5.83 -17.13
CA LYS A 279 -6.14 5.54 -16.19
C LYS A 279 -6.38 6.04 -14.76
N ALA A 280 -7.37 6.91 -14.58
CA ALA A 280 -7.84 7.34 -13.26
C ALA A 280 -9.14 6.63 -12.85
N LEU A 281 -10.10 6.48 -13.77
CA LEU A 281 -11.43 5.90 -13.46
C LEU A 281 -11.35 4.41 -13.13
N ILE A 282 -10.53 3.64 -13.85
CA ILE A 282 -10.40 2.20 -13.61
C ILE A 282 -9.82 1.90 -12.22
N PRO A 283 -8.68 2.47 -11.79
CA PRO A 283 -8.20 2.32 -10.42
C PRO A 283 -9.18 2.84 -9.38
N ALA A 284 -9.83 3.99 -9.62
CA ALA A 284 -10.85 4.53 -8.72
C ALA A 284 -11.99 3.53 -8.49
N THR A 285 -12.46 2.85 -9.54
CA THR A 285 -13.50 1.82 -9.45
C THR A 285 -13.04 0.64 -8.61
N ILE A 286 -11.80 0.18 -8.78
CA ILE A 286 -11.20 -0.90 -7.96
C ILE A 286 -11.17 -0.49 -6.48
N TYR A 287 -10.67 0.71 -6.18
CA TYR A 287 -10.57 1.16 -4.79
C TYR A 287 -11.93 1.39 -4.14
N LEU A 288 -12.90 1.95 -4.87
CA LEU A 288 -14.25 2.16 -4.37
C LEU A 288 -14.95 0.83 -4.05
N SER A 289 -14.89 -0.13 -4.96
CA SER A 289 -15.48 -1.45 -4.75
C SER A 289 -14.76 -2.24 -3.64
N SER A 290 -13.43 -2.11 -3.55
CA SER A 290 -12.64 -2.69 -2.47
C SER A 290 -13.01 -2.08 -1.11
N PHE A 291 -13.21 -0.76 -1.04
CA PHE A 291 -13.66 -0.07 0.16
C PHE A 291 -15.02 -0.57 0.63
N ILE A 292 -16.01 -0.60 -0.27
CA ILE A 292 -17.36 -1.08 0.06
C ILE A 292 -17.33 -2.53 0.55
N ALA A 293 -16.59 -3.40 -0.16
CA ALA A 293 -16.43 -4.79 0.25
C ALA A 293 -15.75 -4.91 1.63
N SER A 294 -14.70 -4.12 1.89
CA SER A 294 -14.00 -4.12 3.18
C SER A 294 -14.90 -3.69 4.34
N VAL A 295 -15.76 -2.69 4.14
CA VAL A 295 -16.75 -2.26 5.14
C VAL A 295 -17.75 -3.37 5.43
N LEU A 296 -18.26 -4.06 4.40
CA LEU A 296 -19.18 -5.19 4.58
C LEU A 296 -18.52 -6.36 5.32
N LEU A 297 -17.23 -6.61 5.08
CA LEU A 297 -16.47 -7.66 5.76
C LEU A 297 -16.26 -7.37 7.26
N GLN A 298 -16.29 -6.12 7.71
CA GLN A 298 -16.16 -5.76 9.12
C GLN A 298 -17.33 -6.21 9.98
N GLU A 299 -18.52 -6.38 9.38
CA GLU A 299 -19.71 -6.87 10.08
C GLU A 299 -19.69 -8.39 10.33
N LEU A 300 -18.70 -9.09 9.79
CA LEU A 300 -18.63 -10.55 9.90
C LEU A 300 -17.87 -10.98 11.17
N LYS A 301 -18.39 -12.01 11.82
CA LYS A 301 -17.66 -12.69 12.88
C LYS A 301 -16.62 -13.63 12.27
N TRP A 302 -15.36 -13.37 12.54
CA TRP A 302 -14.25 -14.13 11.99
C TRP A 302 -13.90 -15.37 12.81
N SER A 303 -13.49 -16.42 12.13
CA SER A 303 -12.88 -17.63 12.68
C SER A 303 -11.81 -18.11 11.69
N GLY A 304 -10.85 -18.92 12.12
CA GLY A 304 -9.79 -19.41 11.22
C GLY A 304 -10.33 -20.07 9.95
N GLU A 305 -11.42 -20.86 10.05
CA GLU A 305 -12.03 -21.48 8.86
C GLU A 305 -12.73 -20.47 7.94
N ARG A 306 -13.37 -19.44 8.50
CA ARG A 306 -13.97 -18.37 7.69
C ARG A 306 -12.90 -17.54 7.01
N LEU A 307 -11.78 -17.23 7.67
CA LEU A 307 -10.66 -16.53 7.05
C LEU A 307 -10.16 -17.28 5.81
N LYS A 308 -9.98 -18.61 5.91
CA LYS A 308 -9.57 -19.45 4.77
C LYS A 308 -10.60 -19.47 3.64
N ALA A 309 -11.89 -19.61 3.99
CA ALA A 309 -12.96 -19.65 3.01
C ALA A 309 -13.09 -18.34 2.21
N PHE A 310 -13.08 -17.19 2.88
CA PHE A 310 -13.17 -15.89 2.23
C PHE A 310 -11.90 -15.53 1.47
N PHE A 311 -10.71 -15.93 1.96
CA PHE A 311 -9.46 -15.81 1.22
C PHE A 311 -9.53 -16.60 -0.09
N SER A 312 -9.99 -17.86 -0.01
CA SER A 312 -10.11 -18.72 -1.18
C SER A 312 -11.12 -18.19 -2.19
N ALA A 313 -12.25 -17.65 -1.72
CA ALA A 313 -13.24 -16.99 -2.59
C ALA A 313 -12.62 -15.80 -3.32
N GLY A 314 -11.88 -14.93 -2.61
CA GLY A 314 -11.15 -13.80 -3.20
C GLY A 314 -10.09 -14.26 -4.22
N GLY A 315 -9.31 -15.29 -3.89
CA GLY A 315 -8.28 -15.82 -4.77
C GLY A 315 -8.85 -16.47 -6.05
N LEU A 316 -9.95 -17.21 -5.95
CA LEU A 316 -10.64 -17.77 -7.12
C LEU A 316 -11.26 -16.66 -7.99
N LEU A 317 -11.82 -15.63 -7.37
CA LEU A 317 -12.33 -14.46 -8.10
C LEU A 317 -11.19 -13.73 -8.81
N TRP A 318 -10.01 -13.60 -8.19
CA TRP A 318 -8.81 -13.03 -8.82
C TRP A 318 -8.35 -13.87 -10.01
N LEU A 319 -8.34 -15.20 -9.88
CA LEU A 319 -7.98 -16.12 -10.97
C LEU A 319 -8.92 -15.93 -12.18
N PHE A 320 -10.21 -15.82 -11.92
CA PHE A 320 -11.20 -15.51 -12.96
C PHE A 320 -10.93 -14.16 -13.63
N CYS A 321 -10.73 -13.09 -12.84
CA CYS A 321 -10.43 -11.75 -13.35
C CYS A 321 -9.12 -11.72 -14.13
N GLY A 322 -8.08 -12.41 -13.65
CA GLY A 322 -6.80 -12.51 -14.33
C GLY A 322 -6.91 -13.17 -15.69
N ALA A 323 -7.64 -14.28 -15.78
CA ALA A 323 -7.94 -14.92 -17.06
C ALA A 323 -8.73 -13.99 -17.99
N ALA A 324 -9.75 -13.31 -17.47
CA ALA A 324 -10.54 -12.36 -18.26
C ALA A 324 -9.68 -11.20 -18.79
N VAL A 325 -8.76 -10.65 -18.00
CA VAL A 325 -7.83 -9.59 -18.43
C VAL A 325 -6.93 -10.05 -19.57
N ILE A 326 -6.41 -11.29 -19.50
CA ILE A 326 -5.54 -11.85 -20.56
C ILE A 326 -6.28 -11.93 -21.90
N PHE A 327 -7.54 -12.37 -21.89
CA PHE A 327 -8.31 -12.63 -23.10
C PHE A 327 -9.23 -11.47 -23.51
N LEU A 328 -9.25 -10.33 -22.78
CA LEU A 328 -10.13 -9.19 -23.09
C LEU A 328 -9.72 -8.53 -24.42
N PRO A 329 -10.59 -8.56 -25.45
CA PRO A 329 -10.31 -7.92 -26.71
C PRO A 329 -10.53 -6.39 -26.63
N ILE A 330 -9.84 -5.62 -27.50
CA ILE A 330 -9.87 -4.16 -27.51
C ILE A 330 -11.28 -3.60 -27.71
N ASN A 331 -12.09 -4.27 -28.56
CA ASN A 331 -13.47 -3.85 -28.86
C ASN A 331 -14.43 -3.99 -27.65
N MET A 332 -14.04 -4.75 -26.62
CA MET A 332 -14.80 -4.94 -25.39
C MET A 332 -14.18 -4.20 -24.18
N ASN A 333 -13.40 -3.15 -24.43
CA ASN A 333 -12.69 -2.41 -23.39
C ASN A 333 -13.60 -1.87 -22.26
N ALA A 334 -14.89 -1.57 -22.56
CA ALA A 334 -15.86 -1.17 -21.55
C ALA A 334 -16.11 -2.24 -20.47
N PHE A 335 -15.90 -3.53 -20.79
CA PHE A 335 -16.01 -4.63 -19.82
C PHE A 335 -14.95 -4.55 -18.72
N MET A 336 -13.85 -3.80 -18.95
CA MET A 336 -12.83 -3.54 -17.94
C MET A 336 -13.40 -2.86 -16.68
N TYR A 337 -14.46 -2.05 -16.79
CA TYR A 337 -15.13 -1.46 -15.62
C TYR A 337 -15.80 -2.53 -14.74
N VAL A 338 -16.42 -3.54 -15.36
CA VAL A 338 -17.00 -4.69 -14.63
C VAL A 338 -15.91 -5.49 -13.95
N LEU A 339 -14.83 -5.79 -14.67
CA LEU A 339 -13.66 -6.48 -14.09
C LEU A 339 -13.05 -5.68 -12.94
N SER A 340 -13.01 -4.36 -13.04
CA SER A 340 -12.49 -3.49 -11.97
C SER A 340 -13.28 -3.61 -10.67
N VAL A 341 -14.61 -3.73 -10.75
CA VAL A 341 -15.44 -3.98 -9.57
C VAL A 341 -15.10 -5.34 -8.95
N LEU A 342 -14.99 -6.37 -9.77
CA LEU A 342 -14.68 -7.73 -9.32
C LEU A 342 -13.25 -7.82 -8.73
N ILE A 343 -12.27 -7.18 -9.36
CA ILE A 343 -10.89 -7.09 -8.86
C ILE A 343 -10.87 -6.38 -7.50
N GLY A 344 -11.62 -5.29 -7.34
CA GLY A 344 -11.72 -4.59 -6.06
C GLY A 344 -12.29 -5.46 -4.94
N ILE A 345 -13.35 -6.22 -5.23
CA ILE A 345 -13.93 -7.18 -4.28
C ILE A 345 -12.90 -8.27 -3.94
N ALA A 346 -12.22 -8.83 -4.95
CA ALA A 346 -11.20 -9.85 -4.75
C ALA A 346 -10.05 -9.35 -3.88
N ASN A 347 -9.55 -8.13 -4.13
CA ASN A 347 -8.52 -7.48 -3.33
C ASN A 347 -8.94 -7.31 -1.86
N ALA A 348 -10.18 -6.85 -1.61
CA ALA A 348 -10.69 -6.71 -0.27
C ALA A 348 -10.77 -8.05 0.47
N LEU A 349 -11.32 -9.08 -0.18
CA LEU A 349 -11.41 -10.43 0.38
C LEU A 349 -10.03 -10.98 0.76
N MET A 350 -9.08 -10.93 -0.16
CA MET A 350 -7.72 -11.45 0.07
C MET A 350 -6.98 -10.65 1.14
N MET A 351 -7.00 -9.31 1.07
CA MET A 351 -6.22 -8.46 1.97
C MET A 351 -6.74 -8.52 3.41
N VAL A 352 -8.06 -8.36 3.61
CA VAL A 352 -8.67 -8.39 4.94
C VAL A 352 -8.44 -9.74 5.61
N THR A 353 -8.57 -10.84 4.87
CA THR A 353 -8.38 -12.17 5.42
C THR A 353 -6.91 -12.53 5.62
N ALA A 354 -5.98 -12.07 4.78
CA ALA A 354 -4.55 -12.25 4.98
C ALA A 354 -4.08 -11.56 6.26
N ILE A 355 -4.48 -10.31 6.50
CA ILE A 355 -4.22 -9.57 7.74
C ILE A 355 -4.89 -10.27 8.94
N GLY A 356 -6.10 -10.79 8.76
CA GLY A 356 -6.77 -11.60 9.78
C GLY A 356 -6.00 -12.86 10.17
N MET A 357 -5.42 -13.56 9.18
CA MET A 357 -4.57 -14.75 9.43
C MET A 357 -3.25 -14.37 10.13
N GLU A 358 -2.68 -13.21 9.83
CA GLU A 358 -1.52 -12.64 10.51
C GLU A 358 -1.84 -12.36 11.99
N SER A 359 -3.00 -11.80 12.27
CA SER A 359 -3.48 -11.56 13.63
C SER A 359 -3.71 -12.88 14.40
N GLU A 360 -4.27 -13.91 13.78
CA GLU A 360 -4.43 -15.25 14.36
C GLU A 360 -3.08 -15.94 14.66
N LEU A 361 -2.07 -15.69 13.82
CA LEU A 361 -0.71 -16.20 14.07
C LEU A 361 -0.12 -15.64 15.36
N VAL A 362 -0.39 -14.38 15.65
CA VAL A 362 0.18 -13.63 16.78
C VAL A 362 -0.62 -13.78 18.07
N ASP A 363 -1.92 -14.15 18.03
CA ASP A 363 -2.93 -14.07 19.09
C ASP A 363 -2.47 -14.57 20.49
N LYS A 364 -1.60 -15.57 20.56
CA LYS A 364 -1.12 -16.13 21.83
C LYS A 364 0.25 -15.62 22.29
N HIS A 365 0.95 -14.87 21.48
CA HIS A 365 2.35 -14.48 21.72
C HIS A 365 2.59 -13.02 21.39
N LEU A 366 1.97 -12.13 22.17
CA LEU A 366 2.13 -10.68 22.04
C LEU A 366 3.60 -10.22 22.08
N ASP A 367 4.45 -10.95 22.82
CA ASP A 367 5.87 -10.63 22.98
C ASP A 367 6.74 -10.81 21.73
N GLY A 368 6.19 -11.33 20.63
CA GLY A 368 6.89 -11.49 19.36
C GLY A 368 6.15 -10.88 18.16
N SER A 369 5.05 -10.19 18.42
CA SER A 369 4.20 -9.60 17.37
C SER A 369 4.94 -8.62 16.49
N ALA A 370 5.74 -7.73 17.08
CA ALA A 370 6.51 -6.73 16.33
C ALA A 370 7.49 -7.37 15.33
N PHE A 371 8.13 -8.49 15.72
CA PHE A 371 8.99 -9.25 14.81
C PHE A 371 8.19 -9.84 13.64
N VAL A 372 7.03 -10.43 13.90
CA VAL A 372 6.18 -11.02 12.85
C VAL A 372 5.76 -9.94 11.87
N TYR A 373 5.09 -8.88 12.34
CA TYR A 373 4.63 -7.79 11.47
C TYR A 373 5.79 -7.10 10.72
N GLY A 374 6.91 -6.87 11.39
CA GLY A 374 8.10 -6.27 10.78
C GLY A 374 8.72 -7.16 9.71
N SER A 375 8.86 -8.46 9.96
CA SER A 375 9.43 -9.41 9.00
C SER A 375 8.54 -9.63 7.78
N LEU A 376 7.21 -9.70 7.96
CA LEU A 376 6.26 -9.79 6.87
C LEU A 376 6.31 -8.52 6.00
N GLY A 377 6.30 -7.35 6.61
CA GLY A 377 6.39 -6.07 5.89
C GLY A 377 7.72 -5.88 5.17
N PHE A 378 8.85 -6.32 5.75
CA PHE A 378 10.15 -6.29 5.08
C PHE A 378 10.17 -7.20 3.85
N LEU A 379 9.73 -8.45 3.99
CA LEU A 379 9.72 -9.41 2.90
C LEU A 379 8.73 -9.02 1.79
N ASP A 380 7.58 -8.45 2.14
CA ASP A 380 6.65 -7.87 1.17
C ASP A 380 7.36 -6.85 0.26
N LYS A 381 8.03 -5.86 0.84
CA LYS A 381 8.70 -4.79 0.10
C LYS A 381 9.82 -5.32 -0.80
N VAL A 382 10.67 -6.20 -0.28
CA VAL A 382 11.78 -6.78 -1.04
C VAL A 382 11.25 -7.66 -2.18
N LEU A 383 10.33 -8.58 -1.91
CA LEU A 383 9.83 -9.50 -2.92
C LEU A 383 8.98 -8.80 -3.96
N CYS A 384 8.09 -7.88 -3.56
CA CYS A 384 7.34 -7.06 -4.52
C CYS A 384 8.28 -6.22 -5.40
N GLY A 385 9.30 -5.60 -4.82
CA GLY A 385 10.29 -4.84 -5.57
C GLY A 385 11.03 -5.69 -6.62
N VAL A 386 11.47 -6.90 -6.24
CA VAL A 386 12.13 -7.83 -7.14
C VAL A 386 11.18 -8.30 -8.25
N PHE A 387 9.94 -8.68 -7.92
CA PHE A 387 8.95 -9.08 -8.92
C PHE A 387 8.65 -7.95 -9.91
N LEU A 388 8.40 -6.74 -9.41
CA LEU A 388 8.15 -5.58 -10.26
C LEU A 388 9.35 -5.28 -11.16
N TYR A 389 10.58 -5.32 -10.63
CA TYR A 389 11.79 -5.09 -11.41
C TYR A 389 11.89 -6.05 -12.61
N PHE A 390 11.66 -7.35 -12.40
CA PHE A 390 11.68 -8.30 -13.50
C PHE A 390 10.58 -8.01 -14.52
N LEU A 391 9.35 -7.80 -14.09
CA LEU A 391 8.22 -7.56 -14.99
C LEU A 391 8.37 -6.24 -15.76
N GLU A 392 8.76 -5.16 -15.09
CA GLU A 392 8.98 -3.86 -15.70
C GLU A 392 10.16 -3.88 -16.68
N SER A 393 11.24 -4.62 -16.37
CA SER A 393 12.42 -4.74 -17.24
C SER A 393 12.12 -5.43 -18.57
N TYR A 394 11.10 -6.28 -18.62
CA TYR A 394 10.67 -6.96 -19.85
C TYR A 394 9.55 -6.21 -20.57
N GLU A 395 9.05 -5.10 -20.04
CA GLU A 395 8.08 -4.24 -20.75
C GLU A 395 8.74 -3.71 -22.02
N SER A 396 8.07 -3.91 -23.16
CA SER A 396 8.59 -3.43 -24.43
C SER A 396 8.33 -1.93 -24.59
N ALA A 397 9.36 -1.17 -24.93
CA ALA A 397 9.22 0.24 -25.25
C ALA A 397 8.37 0.48 -26.52
N ASP A 398 8.36 -0.50 -27.42
CA ASP A 398 7.57 -0.44 -28.65
C ASP A 398 6.22 -1.17 -28.46
N PRO A 399 5.10 -0.53 -28.80
CA PRO A 399 3.82 -1.22 -28.81
C PRO A 399 3.88 -2.37 -29.82
N VAL A 400 3.68 -3.59 -29.35
CA VAL A 400 3.59 -4.76 -30.22
C VAL A 400 2.47 -4.48 -31.22
N ALA A 401 2.79 -4.54 -32.51
CA ALA A 401 1.81 -4.40 -33.59
C ALA A 401 0.85 -5.58 -33.55
N CYS A 402 -0.23 -5.42 -32.80
CA CYS A 402 -1.21 -6.47 -32.61
C CYS A 402 -2.38 -6.29 -33.55
N ASP A 403 -2.81 -7.37 -34.16
CA ASP A 403 -4.06 -7.39 -34.92
C ASP A 403 -5.24 -7.10 -33.96
N PRO A 404 -6.08 -6.10 -34.22
CA PRO A 404 -7.24 -5.78 -33.37
C PRO A 404 -8.23 -6.94 -33.17
N ALA A 405 -8.18 -7.94 -34.02
CA ALA A 405 -9.07 -9.11 -33.99
C ALA A 405 -8.62 -10.23 -33.05
N TYR A 406 -7.35 -10.22 -32.61
CA TYR A 406 -6.78 -11.27 -31.76
C TYR A 406 -6.25 -10.70 -30.44
N PRO A 407 -6.36 -11.44 -29.32
CA PRO A 407 -5.73 -11.02 -28.07
C PRO A 407 -4.21 -10.98 -28.24
N CYS A 408 -3.65 -9.80 -28.12
CA CYS A 408 -2.20 -9.64 -28.15
C CYS A 408 -1.62 -10.00 -26.79
N PHE A 409 -0.67 -10.92 -26.78
CA PHE A 409 0.06 -11.29 -25.56
C PHE A 409 1.17 -10.28 -25.31
N SER A 410 0.83 -9.17 -24.66
CA SER A 410 1.82 -8.22 -24.16
C SER A 410 2.36 -8.62 -22.80
N VAL A 411 3.56 -8.13 -22.44
CA VAL A 411 4.11 -8.29 -21.08
C VAL A 411 3.16 -7.67 -20.06
N THR A 412 2.54 -6.54 -20.38
CA THR A 412 1.55 -5.87 -19.55
C THR A 412 0.35 -6.76 -19.23
N ARG A 413 -0.23 -7.45 -20.23
CA ARG A 413 -1.34 -8.41 -20.03
C ARG A 413 -0.93 -9.57 -19.15
N PHE A 414 0.26 -10.10 -19.40
CA PHE A 414 0.82 -11.19 -18.59
C PHE A 414 1.03 -10.72 -17.14
N SER A 415 1.64 -9.57 -16.95
CA SER A 415 1.89 -9.00 -15.62
C SER A 415 0.60 -8.72 -14.86
N LEU A 416 -0.41 -8.15 -15.52
CA LEU A 416 -1.69 -7.79 -14.88
C LEU A 416 -2.62 -8.99 -14.66
N GLY A 417 -2.63 -9.96 -15.56
CA GLY A 417 -3.58 -11.08 -15.49
C GLY A 417 -2.98 -12.34 -14.87
N PHE A 418 -1.85 -12.80 -15.40
CA PHE A 418 -1.26 -14.09 -15.01
C PHE A 418 -0.59 -14.02 -13.64
N VAL A 419 0.26 -13.01 -13.37
CA VAL A 419 1.02 -12.93 -12.13
C VAL A 419 0.11 -12.82 -10.89
N PRO A 420 -0.87 -11.91 -10.82
CA PRO A 420 -1.82 -11.88 -9.72
C PRO A 420 -2.68 -13.14 -9.62
N GLY A 421 -3.14 -13.69 -10.76
CA GLY A 421 -3.94 -14.91 -10.80
C GLY A 421 -3.18 -16.11 -10.21
N ILE A 422 -1.94 -16.33 -10.62
CA ILE A 422 -1.08 -17.41 -10.08
C ILE A 422 -0.75 -17.18 -8.62
N SER A 423 -0.42 -15.94 -8.23
CA SER A 423 -0.16 -15.59 -6.82
C SER A 423 -1.37 -15.91 -5.94
N ALA A 424 -2.57 -15.56 -6.40
CA ALA A 424 -3.81 -15.87 -5.72
C ALA A 424 -4.05 -17.39 -5.64
N LEU A 425 -3.84 -18.12 -6.72
CA LEU A 425 -3.99 -19.59 -6.75
C LEU A 425 -3.04 -20.28 -5.77
N ILE A 426 -1.76 -19.91 -5.77
CA ILE A 426 -0.78 -20.46 -4.81
C ILE A 426 -1.21 -20.14 -3.38
N GLY A 427 -1.66 -18.90 -3.13
CA GLY A 427 -2.20 -18.49 -1.83
C GLY A 427 -3.39 -19.35 -1.39
N VAL A 428 -4.33 -19.65 -2.28
CA VAL A 428 -5.48 -20.54 -2.02
C VAL A 428 -5.02 -21.94 -1.65
N VAL A 429 -4.06 -22.49 -2.40
CA VAL A 429 -3.49 -23.82 -2.10
C VAL A 429 -2.84 -23.83 -0.71
N ILE A 430 -2.06 -22.82 -0.37
CA ILE A 430 -1.45 -22.71 0.95
C ILE A 430 -2.52 -22.58 2.05
N ALA A 431 -3.54 -21.73 1.86
CA ALA A 431 -4.64 -21.54 2.81
C ALA A 431 -5.39 -22.83 3.10
N PHE A 432 -5.53 -23.73 2.11
CA PHE A 432 -6.14 -25.05 2.31
C PHE A 432 -5.37 -25.90 3.31
N PHE A 433 -4.05 -25.84 3.31
CA PHE A 433 -3.19 -26.61 4.23
C PHE A 433 -2.99 -25.96 5.60
N ILE A 434 -3.39 -24.69 5.79
CA ILE A 434 -3.29 -24.02 7.10
C ILE A 434 -4.24 -24.70 8.10
N LYS A 435 -3.68 -25.01 9.27
CA LYS A 435 -4.44 -25.46 10.44
C LYS A 435 -4.28 -24.44 11.56
N PHE A 436 -5.31 -23.62 11.75
CA PHE A 436 -5.40 -22.81 12.97
C PHE A 436 -5.81 -23.70 14.14
N HIS A 437 -5.18 -23.50 15.29
CA HIS A 437 -5.63 -24.17 16.50
C HIS A 437 -7.03 -23.64 16.85
N THR A 438 -8.02 -24.50 16.89
CA THR A 438 -9.37 -24.18 17.40
C THR A 438 -9.27 -23.83 18.88
N SER A 439 -8.96 -22.60 19.18
CA SER A 439 -9.24 -22.01 20.48
C SER A 439 -10.71 -21.61 20.44
N HIS A 440 -11.46 -21.90 21.51
CA HIS A 440 -12.86 -21.49 21.67
C HIS A 440 -13.08 -20.08 21.16
N PRO A 441 -14.21 -19.79 20.50
CA PRO A 441 -14.47 -18.47 19.95
C PRO A 441 -14.49 -17.46 21.10
N LYS A 442 -13.38 -16.75 21.30
CA LYS A 442 -13.44 -15.44 21.93
C LYS A 442 -14.11 -14.54 20.87
N PRO A 443 -15.21 -13.87 21.24
CA PRO A 443 -15.77 -12.88 20.35
C PRO A 443 -14.67 -11.82 20.12
N LEU A 444 -14.07 -11.83 18.92
CA LEU A 444 -13.30 -10.73 18.43
C LEU A 444 -14.29 -9.59 18.22
N THR A 445 -14.28 -8.69 19.18
CA THR A 445 -14.86 -7.34 19.17
C THR A 445 -16.39 -7.25 19.02
N GLU A 446 -17.00 -6.56 19.94
CA GLU A 446 -18.24 -5.82 19.75
C GLU A 446 -18.16 -4.98 18.47
N PRO A 447 -19.30 -4.75 17.78
CA PRO A 447 -19.30 -4.02 16.51
C PRO A 447 -18.64 -2.64 16.67
N LEU A 448 -17.75 -2.30 15.76
CA LEU A 448 -16.97 -1.05 15.75
C LEU A 448 -17.80 0.23 15.57
N LEU A 449 -19.13 0.09 15.48
CA LEU A 449 -20.10 1.16 15.32
C LEU A 449 -21.26 0.95 16.29
N ALA A 450 -21.12 1.45 17.50
CA ALA A 450 -22.23 1.85 18.36
C ALA A 450 -22.06 3.31 18.77
#